data_d5907d244a86d0053c8dd7691e7254d1
#
_entry.id   d5907d244a86d0053c8dd7691e7254d1
#
_cell.length_a   1.000
_cell.length_b   1.000
_cell.length_c   1.000
_cell.angle_alpha   90.00
_cell.angle_beta   90.00
_cell.angle_gamma   90.00
#
_symmetry.space_group_name_H-M   'P 1'
#
loop_
_entity.id
_entity.type
_entity.pdbx_description
1 polymer ?
#
loop_
_entity_poly.entity_id
_entity_poly.type
_entity_poly.pdbx_seq_one_letter_code
_entity_poly.pdbx_strand_id
1 'polypeptide(L)'
;MTPDTLMTPEKIFLDGKTFIPAEQLPIPEWPCVVSERSQPTLTVKDDDLFFVTDTIGNISACSLNDGNPSMGLFCCDTRFLNRLELQVEGRSPVLLSSTAEKGFSLSVLCTTPKIDDRLKAETIGIRREIVLNGALFEEIEVSNYSTTTVNFELTISFDADFVDLFEVRGYDREKRGRLLRLVEPTAEEGTFSLVDGVSPIPKESSTSREESLTLAYQGLDGSVMESR
;
A
#
# COMPACT_ATOMS: atom_id res chain seq x y z
N MET A 1 26.66 28.99 -6.76
CA MET A 1 26.04 27.64 -6.64
C MET A 1 26.72 26.99 -5.44
N THR A 2 26.09 27.05 -4.28
CA THR A 2 26.53 26.33 -3.07
C THR A 2 26.22 24.86 -3.27
N PRO A 3 27.13 23.92 -2.98
CA PRO A 3 26.82 22.50 -3.05
C PRO A 3 25.79 22.19 -1.97
N ASP A 4 24.67 21.61 -2.37
CA ASP A 4 23.70 20.97 -1.47
C ASP A 4 24.47 19.98 -0.58
N THR A 5 24.57 20.32 0.67
CA THR A 5 25.10 19.42 1.69
C THR A 5 24.02 18.34 1.82
N LEU A 6 24.25 17.17 1.26
CA LEU A 6 23.47 15.98 1.49
C LEU A 6 23.46 15.72 3.01
N MET A 7 22.42 16.18 3.68
CA MET A 7 22.25 15.90 5.11
C MET A 7 22.03 14.41 5.25
N THR A 8 22.91 13.76 5.98
CA THR A 8 22.73 12.35 6.36
C THR A 8 21.43 12.26 7.16
N PRO A 9 20.46 11.41 6.78
CA PRO A 9 19.20 11.33 7.48
C PRO A 9 19.40 10.91 8.94
N GLU A 10 18.61 11.51 9.83
CA GLU A 10 18.58 11.17 11.25
C GLU A 10 18.15 9.71 11.43
N LYS A 11 18.93 8.90 12.13
CA LYS A 11 18.59 7.51 12.44
C LYS A 11 18.00 7.41 13.83
N ILE A 12 16.85 6.78 13.95
CA ILE A 12 16.14 6.55 15.21
C ILE A 12 16.20 5.04 15.51
N PHE A 13 16.67 4.67 16.70
CA PHE A 13 16.77 3.28 17.13
C PHE A 13 15.62 2.97 18.09
N LEU A 14 14.75 2.02 17.73
CA LEU A 14 13.62 1.58 18.53
C LEU A 14 13.52 0.04 18.46
N ASP A 15 13.42 -0.60 19.61
CA ASP A 15 13.24 -2.06 19.75
C ASP A 15 14.17 -2.91 18.87
N GLY A 16 15.45 -2.49 18.77
CA GLY A 16 16.46 -3.20 17.98
C GLY A 16 16.39 -2.94 16.47
N LYS A 17 15.48 -2.10 16.01
CA LYS A 17 15.32 -1.69 14.62
C LYS A 17 15.83 -0.26 14.40
N THR A 18 16.26 0.04 13.19
CA THR A 18 16.70 1.40 12.79
C THR A 18 15.66 2.00 11.84
N PHE A 19 15.22 3.20 12.16
CA PHE A 19 14.22 3.95 11.38
C PHE A 19 14.79 5.29 10.91
N ILE A 20 14.19 5.86 9.86
CA ILE A 20 14.37 7.23 9.39
C ILE A 20 13.02 7.94 9.44
N PRO A 21 12.95 9.21 9.89
CA PRO A 21 11.73 10.01 9.76
C PRO A 21 11.26 10.10 8.31
N ALA A 22 9.97 9.85 8.06
CA ALA A 22 9.45 9.78 6.69
C ALA A 22 9.59 11.11 5.93
N GLU A 23 9.54 12.24 6.64
CA GLU A 23 9.74 13.57 6.06
C GLU A 23 11.16 13.83 5.52
N GLN A 24 12.13 12.96 5.85
CA GLN A 24 13.50 13.03 5.35
C GLN A 24 13.74 12.15 4.11
N LEU A 25 12.70 11.45 3.67
CA LEU A 25 12.74 10.60 2.48
C LEU A 25 12.26 11.38 1.25
N PRO A 26 12.75 11.03 0.05
CA PRO A 26 12.20 11.60 -1.16
C PRO A 26 10.71 11.24 -1.30
N ILE A 27 9.94 12.17 -1.88
CA ILE A 27 8.54 11.91 -2.22
C ILE A 27 8.51 10.77 -3.25
N PRO A 28 7.63 9.76 -3.08
CA PRO A 28 7.51 8.67 -4.04
C PRO A 28 7.27 9.18 -5.46
N GLU A 29 7.98 8.62 -6.44
CA GLU A 29 7.83 9.00 -7.85
C GLU A 29 6.48 8.54 -8.44
N TRP A 30 5.79 7.62 -7.78
CA TRP A 30 4.54 7.04 -8.25
C TRP A 30 3.33 7.69 -7.56
N PRO A 31 2.59 8.55 -8.26
CA PRO A 31 1.38 9.14 -7.69
C PRO A 31 0.31 8.07 -7.49
N CYS A 32 -0.59 8.29 -6.52
CA CYS A 32 -1.77 7.47 -6.37
C CYS A 32 -2.62 7.54 -7.64
N VAL A 33 -3.09 6.38 -8.12
CA VAL A 33 -4.04 6.32 -9.23
C VAL A 33 -5.44 6.53 -8.67
N VAL A 34 -5.92 7.76 -8.73
CA VAL A 34 -7.24 8.13 -8.23
C VAL A 34 -8.23 8.22 -9.36
N SER A 35 -9.43 7.68 -9.14
CA SER A 35 -10.54 7.86 -10.06
C SER A 35 -11.17 9.24 -9.86
N GLU A 36 -11.40 9.99 -10.94
CA GLU A 36 -12.11 11.29 -10.93
C GLU A 36 -13.55 11.23 -10.43
N ARG A 37 -14.08 10.03 -10.18
CA ARG A 37 -15.44 9.83 -9.67
C ARG A 37 -15.41 9.20 -8.30
N SER A 38 -16.26 9.69 -7.39
CA SER A 38 -16.54 9.01 -6.13
C SER A 38 -16.96 7.57 -6.41
N GLN A 39 -16.06 6.63 -6.16
CA GLN A 39 -16.32 5.20 -6.31
C GLN A 39 -17.09 4.70 -5.09
N PRO A 40 -18.03 3.75 -5.27
CA PRO A 40 -18.64 3.10 -4.13
C PRO A 40 -17.55 2.37 -3.32
N THR A 41 -17.65 2.45 -2.01
CA THR A 41 -16.75 1.76 -1.09
C THR A 41 -17.35 0.45 -0.62
N LEU A 42 -16.49 -0.54 -0.38
CA LEU A 42 -16.81 -1.79 0.28
C LEU A 42 -16.16 -1.77 1.67
N THR A 43 -16.81 -2.39 2.63
CA THR A 43 -16.26 -2.51 3.99
C THR A 43 -16.36 -3.96 4.42
N VAL A 44 -15.22 -4.51 4.86
CA VAL A 44 -15.16 -5.79 5.56
C VAL A 44 -14.62 -5.57 6.96
N LYS A 45 -15.03 -6.41 7.90
CA LYS A 45 -14.77 -6.23 9.33
C LYS A 45 -14.44 -7.56 10.00
N ASP A 46 -13.49 -7.52 10.96
CA ASP A 46 -13.19 -8.59 11.90
C ASP A 46 -12.85 -7.97 13.27
N ASP A 47 -13.73 -8.13 14.26
CA ASP A 47 -13.66 -7.47 15.58
C ASP A 47 -13.40 -5.96 15.47
N ASP A 48 -12.24 -5.48 15.91
CA ASP A 48 -11.83 -4.07 15.87
C ASP A 48 -11.10 -3.69 14.57
N LEU A 49 -10.96 -4.64 13.64
CA LEU A 49 -10.29 -4.43 12.36
C LEU A 49 -11.31 -4.13 11.27
N PHE A 50 -11.15 -3.01 10.58
CA PHE A 50 -11.99 -2.57 9.45
C PHE A 50 -11.14 -2.31 8.23
N PHE A 51 -11.55 -2.85 7.10
CA PHE A 51 -10.96 -2.56 5.81
C PHE A 51 -11.99 -1.88 4.92
N VAL A 52 -11.78 -0.59 4.65
CA VAL A 52 -12.63 0.24 3.78
C VAL A 52 -11.88 0.49 2.49
N THR A 53 -12.45 0.03 1.38
CA THR A 53 -11.78 -0.04 0.09
C THR A 53 -12.71 0.38 -1.04
N ASP A 54 -12.18 0.60 -2.24
CA ASP A 54 -12.97 0.69 -3.45
C ASP A 54 -13.48 -0.69 -3.92
N THR A 55 -14.15 -0.75 -5.05
CA THR A 55 -14.72 -2.00 -5.59
C THR A 55 -13.69 -2.99 -6.12
N ILE A 56 -12.44 -2.58 -6.33
CA ILE A 56 -11.35 -3.47 -6.75
C ILE A 56 -10.42 -3.86 -5.61
N GLY A 57 -10.76 -3.50 -4.37
CA GLY A 57 -9.96 -3.82 -3.20
C GLY A 57 -8.78 -2.89 -2.95
N ASN A 58 -8.76 -1.72 -3.57
CA ASN A 58 -7.70 -0.73 -3.35
C ASN A 58 -8.08 0.27 -2.26
N ILE A 59 -7.07 0.77 -1.55
CA ILE A 59 -7.13 1.93 -0.67
C ILE A 59 -6.41 3.08 -1.38
N SER A 60 -7.09 4.20 -1.58
CA SER A 60 -6.53 5.42 -2.19
C SER A 60 -6.91 6.63 -1.33
N ALA A 61 -6.49 6.62 -0.06
CA ALA A 61 -6.76 7.71 0.89
C ALA A 61 -5.62 8.74 0.96
N CYS A 62 -4.48 8.43 0.35
CA CYS A 62 -3.25 9.22 0.43
C CYS A 62 -3.23 10.47 -0.47
N SER A 63 -4.19 10.64 -1.38
CA SER A 63 -4.25 11.82 -2.23
C SER A 63 -4.87 13.01 -1.50
N LEU A 64 -4.15 14.12 -1.45
CA LEU A 64 -4.63 15.36 -0.81
C LEU A 64 -5.81 16.00 -1.55
N ASN A 65 -5.98 15.73 -2.85
CA ASN A 65 -6.97 16.42 -3.68
C ASN A 65 -8.08 15.51 -4.21
N ASP A 66 -7.84 14.21 -4.40
CA ASP A 66 -8.74 13.33 -5.13
C ASP A 66 -8.97 11.96 -4.44
N GLY A 67 -8.27 11.65 -3.35
CA GLY A 67 -8.44 10.43 -2.57
C GLY A 67 -9.74 10.43 -1.76
N ASN A 68 -10.22 9.25 -1.41
CA ASN A 68 -11.31 9.11 -0.47
C ASN A 68 -10.73 8.94 0.96
N PRO A 69 -10.75 9.99 1.79
CA PRO A 69 -10.14 9.95 3.12
C PRO A 69 -10.75 8.90 4.05
N SER A 70 -11.96 8.41 3.76
CA SER A 70 -12.60 7.36 4.55
C SER A 70 -12.09 5.94 4.26
N MET A 71 -11.31 5.74 3.19
CA MET A 71 -10.68 4.46 2.89
C MET A 71 -9.51 4.20 3.84
N GLY A 72 -9.24 2.93 4.09
CA GLY A 72 -8.12 2.52 4.92
C GLY A 72 -8.28 1.16 5.56
N LEU A 73 -7.20 0.69 6.16
CA LEU A 73 -7.23 -0.37 7.15
C LEU A 73 -7.16 0.26 8.53
N PHE A 74 -8.18 0.05 9.33
CA PHE A 74 -8.34 0.64 10.65
C PHE A 74 -8.33 -0.44 11.74
N CYS A 75 -7.70 -0.12 12.87
CA CYS A 75 -7.77 -0.91 14.08
C CYS A 75 -7.78 0.03 15.29
N CYS A 76 -8.65 -0.22 16.28
CA CYS A 76 -8.74 0.58 17.52
C CYS A 76 -8.75 2.09 17.23
N ASP A 77 -9.65 2.55 16.36
CA ASP A 77 -9.83 3.94 15.96
C ASP A 77 -8.64 4.60 15.26
N THR A 78 -7.63 3.83 14.86
CA THR A 78 -6.45 4.31 14.13
C THR A 78 -6.37 3.68 12.74
N ARG A 79 -6.04 4.48 11.73
CA ARG A 79 -5.77 4.01 10.37
C ARG A 79 -4.33 3.54 10.26
N PHE A 80 -4.12 2.24 9.96
CA PHE A 80 -2.82 1.63 9.79
C PHE A 80 -2.34 1.60 8.33
N LEU A 81 -3.27 1.56 7.36
CA LEU A 81 -2.95 1.73 5.94
C LEU A 81 -3.84 2.81 5.34
N ASN A 82 -3.24 3.79 4.68
CA ASN A 82 -3.92 4.82 3.90
C ASN A 82 -3.75 4.62 2.39
N ARG A 83 -2.90 3.67 2.00
CA ARG A 83 -2.69 3.24 0.62
C ARG A 83 -2.50 1.73 0.54
N LEU A 84 -3.19 1.09 -0.37
CA LEU A 84 -2.99 -0.27 -0.85
C LEU A 84 -3.52 -0.33 -2.28
N GLU A 85 -2.66 -0.27 -3.27
CA GLU A 85 -3.06 -0.19 -4.67
C GLU A 85 -2.39 -1.28 -5.49
N LEU A 86 -3.21 -2.07 -6.20
CA LEU A 86 -2.77 -2.97 -7.24
C LEU A 86 -2.86 -2.26 -8.59
N GLN A 87 -1.77 -2.29 -9.34
CA GLN A 87 -1.65 -1.67 -10.65
C GLN A 87 -1.05 -2.63 -11.67
N VAL A 88 -1.48 -2.51 -12.91
CA VAL A 88 -0.95 -3.21 -14.08
C VAL A 88 -0.34 -2.17 -15.01
N GLU A 89 0.97 -2.22 -15.23
CA GLU A 89 1.70 -1.22 -16.03
C GLU A 89 1.37 0.22 -15.60
N GLY A 90 1.29 0.48 -14.28
CA GLY A 90 0.94 1.77 -13.71
C GLY A 90 -0.53 2.20 -13.88
N ARG A 91 -1.42 1.29 -14.27
CA ARG A 91 -2.87 1.56 -14.44
C ARG A 91 -3.69 0.67 -13.53
N SER A 92 -4.85 1.17 -13.13
CA SER A 92 -5.83 0.38 -12.40
C SER A 92 -6.35 -0.79 -13.25
N PRO A 93 -6.45 -2.00 -12.69
CA PRO A 93 -7.12 -3.12 -13.36
C PRO A 93 -8.59 -2.79 -13.65
N VAL A 94 -9.19 -3.51 -14.60
CA VAL A 94 -10.60 -3.39 -14.94
C VAL A 94 -11.41 -4.37 -14.11
N LEU A 95 -12.36 -3.88 -13.32
CA LEU A 95 -13.24 -4.69 -12.51
C LEU A 95 -14.17 -5.55 -13.38
N LEU A 96 -14.24 -6.84 -13.08
CA LEU A 96 -15.25 -7.76 -13.62
C LEU A 96 -16.33 -8.06 -12.58
N SER A 97 -15.92 -8.38 -11.35
CA SER A 97 -16.85 -8.60 -10.25
C SER A 97 -16.16 -8.38 -8.90
N SER A 98 -16.93 -7.99 -7.90
CA SER A 98 -16.48 -7.97 -6.51
C SER A 98 -17.62 -8.36 -5.58
N THR A 99 -17.28 -9.08 -4.50
CA THR A 99 -18.25 -9.54 -3.52
C THR A 99 -17.65 -9.58 -2.11
N ALA A 100 -18.43 -9.12 -1.13
CA ALA A 100 -18.09 -9.09 0.29
C ALA A 100 -19.12 -9.85 1.13
N GLU A 101 -19.59 -11.00 0.64
CA GLU A 101 -20.71 -11.73 1.23
C GLU A 101 -20.53 -12.18 2.68
N LYS A 102 -19.29 -12.49 3.08
CA LYS A 102 -19.02 -13.01 4.42
C LYS A 102 -18.77 -11.93 5.49
N GLY A 103 -18.77 -10.66 5.10
CA GLY A 103 -18.54 -9.55 6.02
C GLY A 103 -17.09 -9.36 6.45
N PHE A 104 -16.27 -10.41 6.49
CA PHE A 104 -14.84 -10.37 6.83
C PHE A 104 -13.93 -10.70 5.64
N SER A 105 -14.50 -10.98 4.47
CA SER A 105 -13.74 -11.30 3.26
C SER A 105 -14.28 -10.56 2.05
N LEU A 106 -13.39 -10.24 1.13
CA LEU A 106 -13.66 -9.59 -0.15
C LEU A 106 -12.99 -10.40 -1.25
N SER A 107 -13.79 -10.87 -2.22
CA SER A 107 -13.32 -11.52 -3.43
C SER A 107 -13.49 -10.56 -4.60
N VAL A 108 -12.44 -10.33 -5.35
CA VAL A 108 -12.41 -9.41 -6.49
C VAL A 108 -11.85 -10.13 -7.70
N LEU A 109 -12.54 -10.02 -8.82
CA LEU A 109 -12.08 -10.48 -10.13
C LEU A 109 -11.90 -9.27 -11.03
N CYS A 110 -10.67 -9.10 -11.49
CA CYS A 110 -10.27 -8.04 -12.42
C CYS A 110 -9.64 -8.62 -13.68
N THR A 111 -9.45 -7.76 -14.65
CA THR A 111 -8.68 -8.07 -15.85
C THR A 111 -7.77 -6.90 -16.23
N THR A 112 -6.85 -7.15 -17.16
CA THR A 112 -5.94 -6.12 -17.63
C THR A 112 -6.64 -5.09 -18.50
N PRO A 113 -6.34 -3.79 -18.32
CA PRO A 113 -6.70 -2.77 -19.28
C PRO A 113 -5.89 -2.95 -20.58
N LYS A 114 -6.32 -2.30 -21.65
CA LYS A 114 -5.51 -2.20 -22.87
C LYS A 114 -4.28 -1.32 -22.60
N ILE A 115 -3.08 -1.84 -22.85
CA ILE A 115 -1.81 -1.12 -22.73
C ILE A 115 -1.15 -1.06 -24.11
N ASP A 116 -1.42 0.00 -24.85
CA ASP A 116 -0.90 0.22 -26.19
C ASP A 116 -1.06 -1.03 -27.10
N ASP A 117 0.00 -1.43 -27.80
CA ASP A 117 0.03 -2.69 -28.58
C ASP A 117 0.70 -3.85 -27.81
N ARG A 118 1.16 -3.61 -26.56
CA ARG A 118 1.90 -4.60 -25.75
C ARG A 118 0.97 -5.57 -25.03
N LEU A 119 -0.11 -5.06 -24.45
CA LEU A 119 -1.05 -5.85 -23.66
C LEU A 119 -2.46 -5.58 -24.15
N LYS A 120 -3.10 -6.59 -24.74
CA LYS A 120 -4.50 -6.51 -25.12
C LYS A 120 -5.37 -6.49 -23.88
N ALA A 121 -6.49 -5.76 -23.94
CA ALA A 121 -7.49 -5.81 -22.89
C ALA A 121 -7.96 -7.24 -22.65
N GLU A 122 -8.37 -7.52 -21.42
CA GLU A 122 -9.00 -8.79 -21.03
C GLU A 122 -8.15 -10.05 -21.31
N THR A 123 -6.82 -9.89 -21.40
CA THR A 123 -5.90 -10.99 -21.68
C THR A 123 -5.51 -11.74 -20.40
N ILE A 124 -5.34 -11.02 -19.31
CA ILE A 124 -4.91 -11.55 -18.02
C ILE A 124 -6.05 -11.39 -17.02
N GLY A 125 -6.45 -12.47 -16.39
CA GLY A 125 -7.32 -12.42 -15.22
C GLY A 125 -6.51 -12.22 -13.95
N ILE A 126 -7.00 -11.37 -13.06
CA ILE A 126 -6.41 -11.08 -11.76
C ILE A 126 -7.49 -11.29 -10.71
N ARG A 127 -7.29 -12.30 -9.87
CA ARG A 127 -8.17 -12.59 -8.75
C ARG A 127 -7.49 -12.18 -7.46
N ARG A 128 -8.21 -11.41 -6.64
CA ARG A 128 -7.77 -10.99 -5.31
C ARG A 128 -8.73 -11.60 -4.28
N GLU A 129 -8.19 -12.32 -3.33
CA GLU A 129 -8.92 -12.81 -2.16
C GLU A 129 -8.35 -12.10 -0.94
N ILE A 130 -9.14 -11.20 -0.36
CA ILE A 130 -8.77 -10.40 0.81
C ILE A 130 -9.58 -10.92 2.00
N VAL A 131 -8.89 -11.22 3.10
CA VAL A 131 -9.51 -11.77 4.31
C VAL A 131 -8.98 -11.02 5.52
N LEU A 132 -9.87 -10.63 6.43
CA LEU A 132 -9.51 -10.17 7.77
C LEU A 132 -9.61 -11.33 8.76
N ASN A 133 -8.56 -11.55 9.51
CA ASN A 133 -8.50 -12.52 10.61
C ASN A 133 -7.39 -12.10 11.59
N GLY A 134 -7.69 -11.12 12.43
CA GLY A 134 -6.70 -10.45 13.29
C GLY A 134 -5.64 -9.64 12.55
N ALA A 135 -5.56 -9.78 11.23
CA ALA A 135 -4.73 -9.03 10.29
C ALA A 135 -5.42 -9.01 8.92
N LEU A 136 -4.87 -8.25 7.97
CA LEU A 136 -5.27 -8.31 6.59
C LEU A 136 -4.38 -9.30 5.85
N PHE A 137 -5.00 -10.27 5.19
CA PHE A 137 -4.36 -11.23 4.30
C PHE A 137 -4.88 -11.04 2.89
N GLU A 138 -3.99 -11.06 1.92
CA GLU A 138 -4.35 -10.97 0.51
C GLU A 138 -3.61 -12.03 -0.30
N GLU A 139 -4.37 -12.78 -1.10
CA GLU A 139 -3.86 -13.69 -2.11
C GLU A 139 -4.21 -13.13 -3.50
N ILE A 140 -3.20 -13.03 -4.37
CA ILE A 140 -3.36 -12.55 -5.74
C ILE A 140 -3.00 -13.68 -6.70
N GLU A 141 -4.02 -14.14 -7.43
CA GLU A 141 -3.87 -15.13 -8.50
C GLU A 141 -3.91 -14.44 -9.86
N VAL A 142 -2.91 -14.73 -10.69
CA VAL A 142 -2.79 -14.18 -12.04
C VAL A 142 -2.89 -15.29 -13.09
N SER A 143 -3.87 -15.20 -13.99
CA SER A 143 -4.14 -16.18 -15.01
C SER A 143 -4.02 -15.60 -16.42
N ASN A 144 -3.20 -16.21 -17.26
CA ASN A 144 -3.08 -15.84 -18.68
C ASN A 144 -4.08 -16.61 -19.54
N TYR A 145 -5.04 -15.91 -20.09
CA TYR A 145 -6.07 -16.50 -21.00
C TYR A 145 -5.70 -16.40 -22.48
N SER A 146 -4.51 -15.84 -22.80
CA SER A 146 -4.03 -15.83 -24.18
C SER A 146 -3.31 -17.13 -24.53
N THR A 147 -3.11 -17.37 -25.83
CA THR A 147 -2.33 -18.50 -26.35
C THR A 147 -0.83 -18.18 -26.43
N THR A 148 -0.43 -16.98 -26.07
CA THR A 148 0.96 -16.50 -26.16
C THR A 148 1.49 -16.10 -24.79
N THR A 149 2.80 -16.13 -24.64
CA THR A 149 3.46 -15.58 -23.45
C THR A 149 3.28 -14.06 -23.44
N VAL A 150 2.87 -13.53 -22.29
CA VAL A 150 2.69 -12.08 -22.05
C VAL A 150 3.62 -11.65 -20.92
N ASN A 151 4.34 -10.56 -21.13
CA ASN A 151 5.16 -9.92 -20.09
C ASN A 151 4.53 -8.58 -19.74
N PHE A 152 4.30 -8.35 -18.45
CA PHE A 152 3.77 -7.10 -17.92
C PHE A 152 4.27 -6.89 -16.49
N GLU A 153 4.17 -5.66 -16.02
CA GLU A 153 4.49 -5.28 -14.65
C GLU A 153 3.20 -5.27 -13.80
N LEU A 154 3.23 -5.97 -12.67
CA LEU A 154 2.22 -5.91 -11.63
C LEU A 154 2.85 -5.24 -10.42
N THR A 155 2.27 -4.12 -9.99
CA THR A 155 2.79 -3.32 -8.88
C THR A 155 1.79 -3.28 -7.75
N ILE A 156 2.27 -3.50 -6.51
CA ILE A 156 1.52 -3.27 -5.29
C ILE A 156 2.19 -2.11 -4.55
N SER A 157 1.42 -1.04 -4.32
CA SER A 157 1.89 0.11 -3.55
C SER A 157 1.12 0.20 -2.25
N PHE A 158 1.81 0.45 -1.15
CA PHE A 158 1.18 0.62 0.16
C PHE A 158 1.87 1.71 0.98
N ASP A 159 1.10 2.34 1.88
CA ASP A 159 1.58 3.37 2.80
C ASP A 159 0.72 3.42 4.07
N ALA A 160 1.26 4.04 5.13
CA ALA A 160 0.62 4.20 6.41
C ALA A 160 0.76 5.64 6.91
N ASP A 161 -0.26 6.16 7.59
CA ASP A 161 -0.25 7.52 8.15
C ASP A 161 -0.58 7.57 9.64
N PHE A 162 -1.10 6.48 10.21
CA PHE A 162 -1.46 6.35 11.63
C PHE A 162 -2.33 7.50 12.15
N VAL A 163 -3.26 7.98 11.30
CA VAL A 163 -4.23 9.00 11.70
C VAL A 163 -5.40 8.35 12.46
N ASP A 164 -5.97 9.08 13.41
CA ASP A 164 -7.17 8.62 14.09
C ASP A 164 -8.46 8.95 13.30
N LEU A 165 -9.58 8.38 13.74
CA LEU A 165 -10.87 8.57 13.08
C LEU A 165 -11.36 10.04 13.10
N PHE A 166 -10.94 10.85 14.06
CA PHE A 166 -11.30 12.27 14.08
C PHE A 166 -10.55 13.03 13.00
N GLU A 167 -9.24 12.75 12.82
CA GLU A 167 -8.45 13.32 11.74
C GLU A 167 -9.00 12.90 10.36
N VAL A 168 -9.37 11.62 10.20
CA VAL A 168 -10.05 11.12 8.98
C VAL A 168 -11.32 11.90 8.67
N ARG A 169 -12.04 12.36 9.70
CA ARG A 169 -13.25 13.18 9.59
C ARG A 169 -12.99 14.68 9.45
N GLY A 170 -11.73 15.09 9.33
CA GLY A 170 -11.34 16.47 9.08
C GLY A 170 -11.07 17.30 10.34
N TYR A 171 -10.85 16.67 11.49
CA TYR A 171 -10.36 17.38 12.67
C TYR A 171 -8.85 17.51 12.61
N ASP A 172 -8.34 18.72 12.49
CA ASP A 172 -6.90 18.98 12.50
C ASP A 172 -6.34 18.83 13.91
N ARG A 173 -5.20 18.14 14.01
CA ARG A 173 -4.39 18.10 15.22
C ARG A 173 -3.27 19.13 15.14
N GLU A 174 -3.17 19.99 16.15
CA GLU A 174 -2.09 20.99 16.26
C GLU A 174 -0.71 20.35 16.38
N LYS A 175 -0.64 19.15 16.96
CA LYS A 175 0.62 18.44 17.18
C LYS A 175 0.43 16.95 16.86
N ARG A 176 1.34 16.44 16.05
CA ARG A 176 1.42 15.01 15.70
C ARG A 176 2.78 14.45 16.10
N GLY A 177 2.85 13.14 16.26
CA GLY A 177 4.10 12.41 16.34
C GLY A 177 4.80 12.34 14.97
N ARG A 178 5.75 11.43 14.85
CA ARG A 178 6.59 11.27 13.64
C ARG A 178 6.33 9.92 12.98
N LEU A 179 6.11 9.93 11.69
CA LEU A 179 6.07 8.72 10.87
C LEU A 179 7.51 8.25 10.63
N LEU A 180 7.77 6.97 10.84
CA LEU A 180 9.08 6.34 10.74
C LEU A 180 9.05 5.23 9.70
N ARG A 181 10.13 5.09 8.94
CA ARG A 181 10.32 3.97 8.01
C ARG A 181 11.52 3.14 8.42
N LEU A 182 11.38 1.81 8.39
CA LEU A 182 12.45 0.89 8.71
C LEU A 182 13.56 1.00 7.66
N VAL A 183 14.79 1.10 8.12
CA VAL A 183 15.98 0.95 7.27
C VAL A 183 16.42 -0.50 7.37
N GLU A 184 16.21 -1.27 6.31
CA GLU A 184 16.76 -2.62 6.26
C GLU A 184 18.29 -2.56 6.20
N PRO A 185 19.01 -3.36 6.98
CA PRO A 185 20.45 -3.49 6.82
C PRO A 185 20.71 -4.21 5.49
N THR A 186 21.10 -3.45 4.46
CA THR A 186 21.63 -4.05 3.24
C THR A 186 22.94 -4.78 3.54
N ALA A 187 23.07 -6.02 3.08
CA ALA A 187 24.24 -6.87 3.31
C ALA A 187 25.52 -6.39 2.62
N GLU A 188 25.49 -5.27 1.91
CA GLU A 188 26.64 -4.66 1.24
C GLU A 188 26.73 -3.16 1.58
N GLU A 189 27.91 -2.75 2.04
CA GLU A 189 28.25 -1.35 2.33
C GLU A 189 28.02 -0.48 1.09
N GLY A 190 27.06 0.44 1.15
CA GLY A 190 27.06 1.62 0.28
C GLY A 190 25.81 1.91 -0.53
N THR A 191 24.78 1.09 -0.55
CA THR A 191 23.56 1.40 -1.30
C THR A 191 22.34 1.29 -0.40
N PHE A 192 21.78 2.42 0.01
CA PHE A 192 20.47 2.45 0.66
C PHE A 192 19.39 2.39 -0.43
N SER A 193 18.80 1.23 -0.63
CA SER A 193 17.55 1.14 -1.37
C SER A 193 16.41 1.44 -0.41
N LEU A 194 15.97 2.68 -0.40
CA LEU A 194 14.70 3.05 0.24
C LEU A 194 13.59 2.55 -0.68
N VAL A 195 13.03 1.40 -0.34
CA VAL A 195 11.90 0.86 -1.07
C VAL A 195 10.65 1.52 -0.49
N ASP A 196 10.19 2.55 -1.14
CA ASP A 196 8.85 3.09 -0.92
C ASP A 196 7.84 2.03 -1.36
N GLY A 197 7.41 1.16 -0.45
CA GLY A 197 6.27 0.27 -0.65
C GLY A 197 6.12 -0.46 -2.01
N VAL A 198 7.16 -0.42 -2.85
CA VAL A 198 7.20 -1.07 -4.16
C VAL A 198 8.29 -2.13 -4.09
N SER A 199 7.90 -3.38 -3.87
CA SER A 199 8.83 -4.49 -3.97
C SER A 199 8.84 -5.00 -5.41
N PRO A 200 9.98 -4.98 -6.13
CA PRO A 200 10.06 -5.65 -7.43
C PRO A 200 9.92 -7.16 -7.18
N ILE A 201 8.85 -7.77 -7.68
CA ILE A 201 8.70 -9.22 -7.68
C ILE A 201 9.85 -9.79 -8.49
N PRO A 202 10.72 -10.64 -7.92
CA PRO A 202 11.87 -11.19 -8.66
C PRO A 202 11.36 -12.00 -9.85
N LYS A 203 11.92 -11.74 -11.02
CA LYS A 203 11.79 -12.63 -12.15
C LYS A 203 12.55 -13.92 -11.82
N GLU A 204 11.81 -15.01 -11.68
CA GLU A 204 12.30 -16.38 -11.55
C GLU A 204 12.86 -16.80 -10.18
N SER A 205 12.01 -17.45 -9.37
CA SER A 205 12.27 -18.78 -8.77
C SER A 205 11.11 -19.20 -7.89
N SER A 206 10.76 -20.46 -7.92
CA SER A 206 9.74 -21.13 -7.09
C SER A 206 10.18 -21.30 -5.61
N THR A 207 10.96 -20.38 -5.09
CA THR A 207 11.33 -20.33 -3.66
C THR A 207 10.53 -19.20 -3.05
N SER A 208 9.62 -19.54 -2.14
CA SER A 208 8.90 -18.55 -1.33
C SER A 208 9.93 -17.73 -0.54
N ARG A 209 10.10 -16.46 -0.92
CA ARG A 209 10.93 -15.50 -0.19
C ARG A 209 9.99 -14.65 0.64
N GLU A 210 10.12 -14.73 1.95
CA GLU A 210 9.44 -13.81 2.84
C GLU A 210 10.23 -12.50 2.86
N GLU A 211 9.59 -11.43 2.41
CA GLU A 211 10.08 -10.06 2.56
C GLU A 211 9.13 -9.33 3.50
N SER A 212 9.67 -8.54 4.42
CA SER A 212 8.85 -7.76 5.34
C SER A 212 9.27 -6.31 5.34
N LEU A 213 8.29 -5.42 5.33
CA LEU A 213 8.46 -3.99 5.54
C LEU A 213 7.71 -3.58 6.79
N THR A 214 8.33 -2.77 7.63
CA THR A 214 7.69 -2.20 8.82
C THR A 214 7.55 -0.70 8.65
N LEU A 215 6.32 -0.21 8.76
CA LEU A 215 5.98 1.21 8.88
C LEU A 215 5.67 1.48 10.34
N ALA A 216 6.23 2.54 10.92
CA ALA A 216 6.04 2.85 12.33
C ALA A 216 5.72 4.33 12.56
N TYR A 217 5.04 4.60 13.66
CA TYR A 217 4.72 5.95 14.11
C TYR A 217 5.09 6.12 15.57
N GLN A 218 5.86 7.15 15.88
CA GLN A 218 6.21 7.50 17.23
C GLN A 218 5.33 8.66 17.71
N GLY A 219 4.51 8.39 18.73
CA GLY A 219 3.66 9.39 19.37
C GLY A 219 4.47 10.43 20.13
N LEU A 220 3.82 11.54 20.50
CA LEU A 220 4.43 12.61 21.31
C LEU A 220 4.80 12.16 22.71
N ASP A 221 4.16 11.13 23.23
CA ASP A 221 4.44 10.48 24.52
C ASP A 221 5.55 9.44 24.45
N GLY A 222 6.13 9.22 23.25
CA GLY A 222 7.15 8.21 22.99
C GLY A 222 6.59 6.82 22.70
N SER A 223 5.26 6.62 22.72
CA SER A 223 4.65 5.36 22.29
C SER A 223 4.93 5.09 20.80
N VAL A 224 4.98 3.80 20.43
CA VAL A 224 5.25 3.38 19.05
C VAL A 224 4.10 2.49 18.58
N MET A 225 3.58 2.78 17.38
CA MET A 225 2.66 1.92 16.63
C MET A 225 3.38 1.39 15.39
N GLU A 226 3.15 0.13 15.03
CA GLU A 226 3.75 -0.50 13.86
C GLU A 226 2.68 -1.12 12.96
N SER A 227 2.87 -1.01 11.65
CA SER A 227 2.19 -1.78 10.60
C SER A 227 3.24 -2.64 9.90
N ARG A 228 3.00 -3.95 9.77
CA ARG A 228 3.95 -4.91 9.19
C ARG A 228 3.25 -5.77 8.15
#